data_ae37570d3a79c5a00570dcea64202b75
#
_entry.id   ae37570d3a79c5a00570dcea64202b75
#
_cell.length_a   1.000
_cell.length_b   1.000
_cell.length_c   1.000
_cell.angle_alpha   90.00
_cell.angle_beta   90.00
_cell.angle_gamma   90.00
#
_symmetry.space_group_name_H-M   'P 1'
#
loop_
_entity.id
_entity.type
_entity.pdbx_description
1 polymer ?
#
loop_
_entity_poly.entity_id
_entity_poly.type
_entity_poly.pdbx_seq_one_letter_code
_entity_poly.pdbx_strand_id
1 'polypeptide(L)'
;MLRVLIISLISIIFILGIIWLVKTSSKKINEALIKASEKLDFVYSPPESIHKEKITSGIIDGYKCEIIVYVQRHGESSTTYVSFVTYFPESLNMGVKINWRGEFEGDDDHVAKLFIERNEDLVRSQRKKLRRLKITDTYVNSRKILFKKYYNPEEIVKTMHDVVNLAKKIK
;
A
#
# COMPACT_ATOMS: atom_id res chain seq x y z
N MET A 1 27.14 38.51 -17.04
CA MET A 1 26.39 38.68 -15.77
C MET A 1 24.89 38.41 -15.94
N LEU A 2 24.18 39.09 -16.85
CA LEU A 2 22.72 38.95 -17.02
C LEU A 2 22.25 37.49 -17.25
N ARG A 3 22.94 36.72 -18.11
CA ARG A 3 22.60 35.31 -18.40
C ARG A 3 22.68 34.40 -17.16
N VAL A 4 23.67 34.60 -16.31
CA VAL A 4 23.84 33.82 -15.07
C VAL A 4 22.71 34.14 -14.10
N LEU A 5 22.33 35.39 -13.95
CA LEU A 5 21.19 35.81 -13.12
C LEU A 5 19.87 35.20 -13.58
N ILE A 6 19.63 35.19 -14.90
CA ILE A 6 18.41 34.60 -15.47
C ILE A 6 18.34 33.07 -15.19
N ILE A 7 19.47 32.38 -15.41
CA ILE A 7 19.53 30.90 -15.14
C ILE A 7 19.30 30.60 -13.66
N SER A 8 19.92 31.37 -12.75
CA SER A 8 19.73 31.22 -11.31
C SER A 8 18.29 31.47 -10.92
N LEU A 9 17.63 32.49 -11.46
CA LEU A 9 16.23 32.79 -11.17
C LEU A 9 15.29 31.65 -11.63
N ILE A 10 15.48 31.13 -12.83
CA ILE A 10 14.72 30.00 -13.36
C ILE A 10 14.90 28.76 -12.48
N SER A 11 16.14 28.49 -12.06
CA SER A 11 16.43 27.33 -11.17
C SER A 11 15.72 27.45 -9.81
N ILE A 12 15.72 28.66 -9.22
CA ILE A 12 15.01 28.92 -7.95
C ILE A 12 13.50 28.70 -8.12
N ILE A 13 12.89 29.25 -9.15
CA ILE A 13 11.45 29.09 -9.44
C ILE A 13 11.11 27.61 -9.63
N PHE A 14 11.96 26.86 -10.34
CA PHE A 14 11.76 25.43 -10.56
C PHE A 14 11.82 24.63 -9.24
N ILE A 15 12.81 24.93 -8.38
CA ILE A 15 12.96 24.30 -7.07
C ILE A 15 11.74 24.60 -6.18
N LEU A 16 11.31 25.87 -6.11
CA LEU A 16 10.13 26.28 -5.34
C LEU A 16 8.86 25.57 -5.86
N GLY A 17 8.72 25.44 -7.18
CA GLY A 17 7.63 24.70 -7.82
C GLY A 17 7.59 23.22 -7.40
N ILE A 18 8.75 22.56 -7.38
CA ILE A 18 8.86 21.16 -6.92
C ILE A 18 8.46 21.04 -5.44
N ILE A 19 8.99 21.92 -4.58
CA ILE A 19 8.66 21.91 -3.14
C ILE A 19 7.16 22.11 -2.93
N TRP A 20 6.54 23.02 -3.66
CA TRP A 20 5.10 23.28 -3.59
C TRP A 20 4.29 22.07 -4.05
N LEU A 21 4.66 21.40 -5.15
CA LEU A 21 4.01 20.17 -5.64
C LEU A 21 4.08 19.03 -4.62
N VAL A 22 5.26 18.82 -4.01
CA VAL A 22 5.45 17.78 -3.00
C VAL A 22 4.59 18.04 -1.76
N LYS A 23 4.58 19.27 -1.25
CA LYS A 23 3.75 19.67 -0.11
C LYS A 23 2.26 19.48 -0.41
N THR A 24 1.80 19.91 -1.58
CA THR A 24 0.40 19.79 -1.99
C THR A 24 -0.01 18.32 -2.15
N SER A 25 0.84 17.48 -2.71
CA SER A 25 0.60 16.05 -2.85
C SER A 25 0.51 15.36 -1.48
N SER A 26 1.44 15.69 -0.56
CA SER A 26 1.43 15.15 0.80
C SER A 26 0.18 15.57 1.58
N LYS A 27 -0.28 16.81 1.43
CA LYS A 27 -1.52 17.29 2.05
C LYS A 27 -2.73 16.53 1.54
N LYS A 28 -2.87 16.36 0.21
CA LYS A 28 -3.97 15.63 -0.41
C LYS A 28 -4.08 14.18 0.06
N ILE A 29 -2.95 13.47 0.17
CA ILE A 29 -2.97 12.09 0.65
C ILE A 29 -3.32 12.00 2.14
N ASN A 30 -2.88 12.96 2.97
CA ASN A 30 -3.26 13.02 4.37
C ASN A 30 -4.78 13.22 4.53
N GLU A 31 -5.35 14.17 3.81
CA GLU A 31 -6.79 14.43 3.82
C GLU A 31 -7.59 13.19 3.35
N ALA A 32 -7.10 12.50 2.33
CA ALA A 32 -7.74 11.29 1.84
C ALA A 32 -7.66 10.13 2.86
N LEU A 33 -6.52 9.98 3.54
CA LEU A 33 -6.35 8.96 4.60
C LEU A 33 -7.25 9.26 5.80
N ILE A 34 -7.32 10.51 6.27
CA ILE A 34 -8.19 10.90 7.39
C ILE A 34 -9.65 10.57 7.05
N LYS A 35 -10.14 11.02 5.89
CA LYS A 35 -11.52 10.73 5.45
C LYS A 35 -11.79 9.24 5.24
N ALA A 36 -10.81 8.48 4.76
CA ALA A 36 -10.93 7.04 4.62
C ALA A 36 -10.96 6.36 6.00
N SER A 37 -10.14 6.83 6.96
CA SER A 37 -10.13 6.33 8.34
C SER A 37 -11.47 6.54 9.03
N GLU A 38 -12.08 7.72 8.89
CA GLU A 38 -13.41 8.01 9.41
C GLU A 38 -14.47 7.04 8.86
N LYS A 39 -14.42 6.72 7.55
CA LYS A 39 -15.35 5.80 6.90
C LYS A 39 -15.15 4.33 7.29
N LEU A 40 -13.93 3.96 7.65
CA LEU A 40 -13.55 2.60 8.04
C LEU A 40 -13.58 2.40 9.55
N ASP A 41 -13.83 3.44 10.32
CA ASP A 41 -13.67 3.46 11.79
C ASP A 41 -12.25 3.08 12.21
N PHE A 42 -11.26 3.64 11.51
CA PHE A 42 -9.84 3.42 11.74
C PHE A 42 -9.20 4.58 12.50
N VAL A 43 -8.16 4.27 13.26
CA VAL A 43 -7.32 5.28 13.92
C VAL A 43 -6.22 5.72 12.97
N TYR A 44 -6.17 7.00 12.63
CA TYR A 44 -5.08 7.60 11.88
C TYR A 44 -3.96 8.04 12.82
N SER A 45 -2.76 7.54 12.56
CA SER A 45 -1.54 7.94 13.27
C SER A 45 -0.73 8.89 12.38
N PRO A 46 -0.73 10.20 12.69
CA PRO A 46 0.03 11.16 11.90
C PRO A 46 1.53 10.88 12.03
N PRO A 47 2.30 11.02 10.95
CA PRO A 47 3.74 10.80 11.00
C PRO A 47 4.42 11.92 11.82
N GLU A 48 5.42 11.57 12.62
CA GLU A 48 6.23 12.53 13.37
C GLU A 48 7.09 13.41 12.45
N SER A 49 7.32 13.00 11.21
CA SER A 49 8.04 13.78 10.20
C SER A 49 7.51 13.47 8.79
N ILE A 50 7.79 14.38 7.83
CA ILE A 50 7.35 14.26 6.42
C ILE A 50 7.88 12.98 5.75
N HIS A 51 8.98 12.42 6.24
CA HIS A 51 9.63 11.24 5.69
C HIS A 51 9.21 9.92 6.35
N LYS A 52 8.47 9.99 7.46
CA LYS A 52 7.96 8.79 8.12
C LYS A 52 6.69 8.27 7.43
N GLU A 53 6.44 6.99 7.64
CA GLU A 53 5.25 6.32 7.16
C GLU A 53 3.99 6.92 7.78
N LYS A 54 2.94 7.01 6.98
CA LYS A 54 1.60 7.39 7.44
C LYS A 54 0.81 6.11 7.59
N ILE A 55 0.32 5.87 8.78
CA ILE A 55 -0.38 4.62 9.11
C ILE A 55 -1.79 4.94 9.56
N THR A 56 -2.75 4.17 9.07
CA THR A 56 -4.08 4.09 9.64
C THR A 56 -4.44 2.64 9.85
N SER A 57 -5.02 2.32 10.98
CA SER A 57 -5.30 0.95 11.38
C SER A 57 -6.64 0.82 12.10
N GLY A 58 -7.25 -0.35 11.98
CA GLY A 58 -8.52 -0.69 12.63
C GLY A 58 -8.90 -2.14 12.38
N ILE A 59 -10.16 -2.46 12.57
CA ILE A 59 -10.70 -3.82 12.41
C ILE A 59 -11.86 -3.78 11.42
N ILE A 60 -11.85 -4.69 10.45
CA ILE A 60 -12.97 -4.93 9.53
C ILE A 60 -13.34 -6.41 9.63
N ASP A 61 -14.56 -6.69 10.03
CA ASP A 61 -15.12 -8.07 10.12
C ASP A 61 -14.22 -9.02 10.92
N GLY A 62 -13.60 -8.54 12.00
CA GLY A 62 -12.70 -9.30 12.87
C GLY A 62 -11.24 -9.38 12.39
N TYR A 63 -10.93 -8.85 11.23
CA TYR A 63 -9.56 -8.79 10.70
C TYR A 63 -8.88 -7.48 11.09
N LYS A 64 -7.69 -7.54 11.71
CA LYS A 64 -6.84 -6.36 11.88
C LYS A 64 -6.38 -5.88 10.51
N CYS A 65 -6.54 -4.59 10.26
CA CYS A 65 -6.24 -3.96 8.98
C CYS A 65 -5.33 -2.75 9.17
N GLU A 66 -4.44 -2.54 8.20
CA GLU A 66 -3.57 -1.37 8.17
C GLU A 66 -3.47 -0.82 6.75
N ILE A 67 -3.47 0.51 6.63
CA ILE A 67 -3.15 1.22 5.39
C ILE A 67 -1.89 2.04 5.67
N ILE A 68 -0.83 1.79 4.90
CA ILE A 68 0.49 2.36 5.12
C ILE A 68 0.91 3.12 3.86
N VAL A 69 1.20 4.41 3.99
CA VAL A 69 1.79 5.21 2.91
C VAL A 69 3.25 5.49 3.26
N TYR A 70 4.14 5.08 2.38
CA TYR A 70 5.59 5.20 2.58
C TYR A 70 6.33 5.49 1.29
N VAL A 71 7.54 6.01 1.43
CA VAL A 71 8.46 6.29 0.31
C VAL A 71 9.55 5.23 0.29
N GLN A 72 9.71 4.56 -0.83
CA GLN A 72 10.82 3.65 -1.08
C GLN A 72 11.83 4.32 -2.01
N ARG A 73 13.09 4.39 -1.59
CA ARG A 73 14.18 4.93 -2.38
C ARG A 73 14.83 3.82 -3.22
N HIS A 74 15.12 4.13 -4.47
CA HIS A 74 15.83 3.26 -5.41
C HIS A 74 16.97 4.06 -6.03
N GLY A 75 18.14 4.06 -5.36
CA GLY A 75 19.25 4.94 -5.74
C GLY A 75 18.83 6.40 -5.66
N GLU A 76 18.96 7.13 -6.77
CA GLU A 76 18.60 8.55 -6.87
C GLU A 76 17.09 8.80 -7.01
N SER A 77 16.30 7.77 -7.34
CA SER A 77 14.86 7.88 -7.50
C SER A 77 14.09 7.47 -6.25
N SER A 78 12.90 8.02 -6.07
CA SER A 78 12.00 7.62 -5.00
C SER A 78 10.60 7.36 -5.52
N THR A 79 9.93 6.35 -4.96
CA THR A 79 8.56 6.01 -5.32
C THR A 79 7.72 5.94 -4.06
N THR A 80 6.59 6.66 -4.06
CA THR A 80 5.63 6.57 -2.96
C THR A 80 4.67 5.41 -3.21
N TYR A 81 4.49 4.59 -2.20
CA TYR A 81 3.58 3.46 -2.20
C TYR A 81 2.47 3.65 -1.18
N VAL A 82 1.33 3.06 -1.48
CA VAL A 82 0.27 2.76 -0.52
C VAL A 82 0.12 1.25 -0.42
N SER A 83 0.15 0.75 0.81
CA SER A 83 0.07 -0.67 1.16
C SER A 83 -1.19 -0.91 1.98
N PHE A 84 -1.98 -1.88 1.58
CA PHE A 84 -3.20 -2.31 2.27
C PHE A 84 -2.94 -3.70 2.85
N VAL A 85 -2.90 -3.80 4.15
CA VAL A 85 -2.57 -5.03 4.88
C VAL A 85 -3.79 -5.51 5.66
N THR A 86 -4.09 -6.79 5.53
CA THR A 86 -5.10 -7.48 6.34
C THR A 86 -4.42 -8.66 7.00
N TYR A 87 -4.42 -8.68 8.31
CA TYR A 87 -3.85 -9.76 9.11
C TYR A 87 -4.91 -10.83 9.32
N PHE A 88 -4.52 -12.10 9.17
CA PHE A 88 -5.37 -13.21 9.56
C PHE A 88 -5.57 -13.21 11.08
N PRO A 89 -6.77 -13.54 11.58
CA PRO A 89 -7.01 -13.66 13.03
C PRO A 89 -6.09 -14.69 13.70
N GLU A 90 -5.80 -15.77 12.96
CA GLU A 90 -4.88 -16.83 13.34
C GLU A 90 -3.92 -17.09 12.18
N SER A 91 -2.69 -17.52 12.49
CA SER A 91 -1.74 -17.91 11.44
C SER A 91 -2.26 -19.14 10.70
N LEU A 92 -2.12 -19.14 9.38
CA LEU A 92 -2.49 -20.29 8.55
C LEU A 92 -1.57 -21.49 8.79
N ASN A 93 -0.35 -21.27 9.32
CA ASN A 93 0.66 -22.28 9.63
C ASN A 93 0.97 -23.23 8.46
N MET A 94 0.90 -22.72 7.25
CA MET A 94 1.14 -23.50 6.03
C MET A 94 2.59 -23.41 5.53
N GLY A 95 3.40 -22.51 6.11
CA GLY A 95 4.75 -22.22 5.60
C GLY A 95 4.74 -21.64 4.18
N VAL A 96 3.60 -21.12 3.71
CA VAL A 96 3.42 -20.66 2.33
C VAL A 96 3.53 -19.15 2.24
N LYS A 97 4.24 -18.70 1.21
CA LYS A 97 4.38 -17.28 0.91
C LYS A 97 4.21 -17.05 -0.59
N ILE A 98 3.37 -16.11 -0.94
CA ILE A 98 3.28 -15.58 -2.31
C ILE A 98 3.99 -14.23 -2.31
N ASN A 99 5.06 -14.12 -3.08
CA ASN A 99 5.83 -12.89 -3.16
C ASN A 99 5.18 -11.86 -4.11
N TRP A 100 5.75 -10.65 -4.20
CA TRP A 100 5.25 -9.57 -5.05
C TRP A 100 5.24 -9.90 -6.56
N ARG A 101 6.05 -10.86 -7.00
CA ARG A 101 6.07 -11.38 -8.37
C ARG A 101 4.97 -12.42 -8.57
N GLY A 102 4.46 -12.99 -7.44
CA GLY A 102 3.44 -14.01 -7.35
C GLY A 102 3.99 -15.40 -7.54
N GLU A 103 5.22 -15.53 -7.26
CA GLU A 103 5.87 -16.82 -7.12
C GLU A 103 5.48 -17.38 -5.76
N PHE A 104 5.22 -18.68 -5.74
CA PHE A 104 4.93 -19.41 -4.53
C PHE A 104 6.26 -19.89 -3.93
N GLU A 105 6.44 -19.63 -2.65
CA GLU A 105 7.55 -20.08 -1.84
C GLU A 105 6.94 -20.85 -0.66
N GLY A 106 7.38 -22.04 -0.36
CA GLY A 106 6.89 -22.85 0.77
C GLY A 106 8.05 -23.57 1.45
N ASP A 107 7.93 -23.78 2.76
CA ASP A 107 8.88 -24.54 3.54
C ASP A 107 8.70 -26.05 3.31
N ASP A 108 7.49 -26.48 2.94
CA ASP A 108 7.11 -27.84 2.57
C ASP A 108 6.41 -27.84 1.21
N ASP A 109 6.97 -28.56 0.25
CA ASP A 109 6.46 -28.66 -1.12
C ASP A 109 5.04 -29.24 -1.19
N HIS A 110 4.71 -30.15 -0.28
CA HIS A 110 3.38 -30.76 -0.25
C HIS A 110 2.32 -29.77 0.22
N VAL A 111 2.59 -29.07 1.31
CA VAL A 111 1.69 -28.04 1.85
C VAL A 111 1.54 -26.87 0.86
N ALA A 112 2.64 -26.46 0.24
CA ALA A 112 2.63 -25.43 -0.79
C ALA A 112 1.73 -25.82 -1.98
N LYS A 113 1.81 -27.07 -2.46
CA LYS A 113 0.96 -27.59 -3.53
C LYS A 113 -0.52 -27.58 -3.14
N LEU A 114 -0.87 -28.05 -1.96
CA LEU A 114 -2.26 -28.06 -1.47
C LEU A 114 -2.82 -26.64 -1.38
N PHE A 115 -2.04 -25.68 -0.89
CA PHE A 115 -2.45 -24.29 -0.85
C PHE A 115 -2.69 -23.73 -2.25
N ILE A 116 -1.79 -24.01 -3.20
CA ILE A 116 -1.92 -23.59 -4.60
C ILE A 116 -3.21 -24.17 -5.21
N GLU A 117 -3.41 -25.47 -5.10
CA GLU A 117 -4.61 -26.15 -5.62
C GLU A 117 -5.91 -25.56 -5.09
N ARG A 118 -5.96 -25.21 -3.79
CA ARG A 118 -7.16 -24.64 -3.15
C ARG A 118 -7.40 -23.17 -3.49
N ASN A 119 -6.35 -22.41 -3.73
CA ASN A 119 -6.42 -20.95 -3.80
C ASN A 119 -5.91 -20.34 -5.12
N GLU A 120 -5.39 -21.14 -6.07
CA GLU A 120 -4.75 -20.61 -7.27
C GLU A 120 -5.67 -19.70 -8.09
N ASP A 121 -6.87 -20.16 -8.41
CA ASP A 121 -7.83 -19.39 -9.20
C ASP A 121 -8.23 -18.10 -8.49
N LEU A 122 -8.41 -18.15 -7.18
CA LEU A 122 -8.72 -17.01 -6.36
C LEU A 122 -7.58 -15.98 -6.40
N VAL A 123 -6.35 -16.42 -6.14
CA VAL A 123 -5.16 -15.56 -6.15
C VAL A 123 -4.93 -15.00 -7.54
N ARG A 124 -5.02 -15.82 -8.60
CA ARG A 124 -4.84 -15.41 -10.00
C ARG A 124 -5.89 -14.36 -10.42
N SER A 125 -7.16 -14.55 -10.05
CA SER A 125 -8.24 -13.62 -10.35
C SER A 125 -8.05 -12.26 -9.65
N GLN A 126 -7.63 -12.28 -8.39
CA GLN A 126 -7.44 -11.07 -7.59
C GLN A 126 -6.13 -10.35 -7.91
N ARG A 127 -5.11 -11.03 -8.44
CA ARG A 127 -3.84 -10.39 -8.83
C ARG A 127 -4.01 -9.29 -9.86
N LYS A 128 -4.88 -9.47 -10.85
CA LYS A 128 -5.18 -8.42 -11.84
C LYS A 128 -5.77 -7.18 -11.16
N LYS A 129 -6.63 -7.37 -10.16
CA LYS A 129 -7.33 -6.30 -9.44
C LYS A 129 -6.42 -5.65 -8.39
N LEU A 130 -5.73 -6.44 -7.60
CA LEU A 130 -4.98 -5.96 -6.44
C LEU A 130 -3.50 -5.66 -6.73
N ARG A 131 -2.95 -6.03 -7.84
CA ARG A 131 -1.54 -5.86 -8.28
C ARG A 131 -0.54 -5.88 -7.12
N ARG A 132 0.64 -6.43 -7.32
CA ARG A 132 1.70 -6.55 -6.29
C ARG A 132 1.15 -7.12 -4.97
N LEU A 133 0.40 -8.18 -5.09
CA LEU A 133 -0.16 -8.92 -3.98
C LEU A 133 0.93 -9.77 -3.34
N LYS A 134 1.03 -9.72 -2.01
CA LYS A 134 1.85 -10.62 -1.19
C LYS A 134 0.93 -11.31 -0.19
N ILE A 135 1.04 -12.61 -0.07
CA ILE A 135 0.31 -13.41 0.92
C ILE A 135 1.36 -14.17 1.73
N THR A 136 1.16 -14.23 3.03
CA THR A 136 1.94 -15.01 3.97
C THR A 136 1.00 -15.75 4.90
N ASP A 137 1.50 -16.57 5.81
CA ASP A 137 0.69 -17.23 6.83
C ASP A 137 -0.04 -16.26 7.76
N THR A 138 0.42 -15.04 7.88
CA THR A 138 -0.10 -14.08 8.85
C THR A 138 -0.85 -12.92 8.24
N TYR A 139 -0.66 -12.61 6.95
CA TYR A 139 -1.33 -11.47 6.31
C TYR A 139 -1.44 -11.55 4.80
N VAL A 140 -2.39 -10.80 4.27
CA VAL A 140 -2.50 -10.42 2.86
C VAL A 140 -2.11 -8.95 2.73
N ASN A 141 -1.24 -8.63 1.78
CA ASN A 141 -0.83 -7.25 1.50
C ASN A 141 -0.94 -6.94 0.01
N SER A 142 -1.64 -5.86 -0.32
CA SER A 142 -1.70 -5.30 -1.67
C SER A 142 -0.96 -3.97 -1.71
N ARG A 143 0.19 -3.94 -2.40
CA ARG A 143 1.01 -2.74 -2.58
C ARG A 143 0.74 -2.06 -3.91
N LYS A 144 0.51 -0.77 -3.89
CA LYS A 144 0.27 0.05 -5.09
C LYS A 144 1.16 1.28 -5.10
N ILE A 145 1.57 1.72 -6.29
CA ILE A 145 2.20 3.03 -6.44
C ILE A 145 1.12 4.09 -6.18
N LEU A 146 1.46 5.10 -5.42
CA LEU A 146 0.56 6.21 -5.13
C LEU A 146 0.31 7.03 -6.41
N PHE A 147 -0.92 6.98 -6.92
CA PHE A 147 -1.42 7.78 -8.03
C PHE A 147 -2.57 8.68 -7.58
N LYS A 148 -2.95 9.65 -8.42
CA LYS A 148 -4.05 10.60 -8.16
C LYS A 148 -5.35 9.94 -7.69
N LYS A 149 -5.64 8.70 -8.11
CA LYS A 149 -6.85 8.00 -7.68
C LYS A 149 -6.89 7.72 -6.18
N TYR A 150 -5.75 7.56 -5.49
CA TYR A 150 -5.66 7.37 -4.03
C TYR A 150 -5.72 8.68 -3.24
N TYR A 151 -5.91 9.82 -3.91
CA TYR A 151 -6.39 11.04 -3.26
C TYR A 151 -7.92 11.05 -3.09
N ASN A 152 -8.61 10.04 -3.63
CA ASN A 152 -10.02 9.80 -3.38
C ASN A 152 -10.19 8.79 -2.22
N PRO A 153 -10.81 9.18 -1.09
CA PRO A 153 -11.04 8.30 0.04
C PRO A 153 -11.81 7.03 -0.31
N GLU A 154 -12.76 7.09 -1.24
CA GLU A 154 -13.58 5.95 -1.67
C GLU A 154 -12.72 4.83 -2.31
N GLU A 155 -11.71 5.20 -3.09
CA GLU A 155 -10.79 4.23 -3.68
C GLU A 155 -9.91 3.54 -2.61
N ILE A 156 -9.57 4.27 -1.56
CA ILE A 156 -8.85 3.72 -0.41
C ILE A 156 -9.74 2.71 0.32
N VAL A 157 -10.95 3.12 0.70
CA VAL A 157 -11.95 2.28 1.38
C VAL A 157 -12.25 1.02 0.57
N LYS A 158 -12.57 1.18 -0.72
CA LYS A 158 -12.85 0.06 -1.63
C LYS A 158 -11.69 -0.92 -1.71
N THR A 159 -10.45 -0.41 -1.85
CA THR A 159 -9.28 -1.27 -1.96
C THR A 159 -9.05 -2.05 -0.66
N MET A 160 -9.28 -1.43 0.51
CA MET A 160 -9.16 -2.11 1.80
C MET A 160 -10.17 -3.25 1.91
N HIS A 161 -11.44 -3.01 1.60
CA HIS A 161 -12.47 -4.07 1.56
C HIS A 161 -12.13 -5.19 0.57
N ASP A 162 -11.57 -4.87 -0.60
CA ASP A 162 -11.13 -5.88 -1.57
C ASP A 162 -10.06 -6.81 -0.98
N VAL A 163 -9.12 -6.27 -0.18
CA VAL A 163 -8.06 -7.07 0.48
C VAL A 163 -8.64 -7.92 1.61
N VAL A 164 -9.55 -7.37 2.42
CA VAL A 164 -10.27 -8.14 3.46
C VAL A 164 -11.07 -9.27 2.83
N ASN A 165 -11.82 -9.00 1.76
CA ASN A 165 -12.61 -10.00 1.06
C ASN A 165 -11.73 -11.11 0.44
N LEU A 166 -10.51 -10.80 0.02
CA LEU A 166 -9.55 -11.82 -0.38
C LEU A 166 -9.11 -12.65 0.83
N ALA A 167 -8.70 -12.01 1.93
CA ALA A 167 -8.25 -12.71 3.14
C ALA A 167 -9.31 -13.70 3.66
N LYS A 168 -10.59 -13.32 3.66
CA LYS A 168 -11.72 -14.20 4.05
C LYS A 168 -11.88 -15.45 3.19
N LYS A 169 -11.46 -15.40 1.94
CA LYS A 169 -11.64 -16.50 0.97
C LYS A 169 -10.46 -17.46 0.92
N ILE A 170 -9.32 -17.06 1.46
CA ILE A 170 -8.13 -17.91 1.57
C ILE A 170 -8.40 -18.96 2.65
N LYS A 171 -8.17 -20.23 2.28
CA LYS A 171 -8.42 -21.42 3.13
C LYS A 171 -7.16 -22.27 3.23
#